data_c17b4ca9ccad9abcbedf3ce97fcdd211
#
_entry.id   c17b4ca9ccad9abcbedf3ce97fcdd211
#
_cell.length_a   1.000
_cell.length_b   1.000
_cell.length_c   1.000
_cell.angle_alpha   90.00
_cell.angle_beta   90.00
_cell.angle_gamma   90.00
#
_symmetry.space_group_name_H-M   'P 1'
#
loop_
_entity.id
_entity.type
_entity.pdbx_description
1 polymer ?
#
loop_
_entity_poly.entity_id
_entity_poly.type
_entity_poly.pdbx_seq_one_letter_code
_entity_poly.pdbx_strand_id
1 'polypeptide(L)'
;MTTTDTVPEVITRYLHASDTHDSRMAADCFTVDGTVEDEGRTYVGREEIFQWREHGLSTWTYTTTVTGDQPVTEERHRVMVRVEGNFPGGLVDLTFDFTLRGGLVAALRIVG
;
A
#
# COMPACT_ATOMS: atom_id res chain seq x y z
N MET A 1 25.57 7.37 1.89
CA MET A 1 24.97 7.32 1.76
C MET A 1 24.11 7.00 1.36
N THR A 2 23.72 6.67 1.20
CA THR A 2 23.06 6.34 0.85
C THR A 2 22.06 6.49 0.55
N THR A 3 21.88 6.69 0.51
CA THR A 3 20.95 6.93 0.10
C THR A 3 20.09 6.49 -0.56
N THR A 4 20.13 6.25 -0.63
CA THR A 4 19.33 5.65 -1.43
C THR A 4 17.96 5.32 -1.07
N ASP A 5 17.47 5.72 -0.03
CA ASP A 5 16.16 5.43 0.36
C ASP A 5 15.23 6.38 -0.23
N THR A 6 14.91 6.15 -1.48
CA THR A 6 13.92 6.94 -2.13
C THR A 6 12.53 6.59 -1.63
N VAL A 7 12.31 5.39 -1.10
CA VAL A 7 10.99 4.98 -0.62
C VAL A 7 10.89 5.24 0.89
N PRO A 8 9.95 6.09 1.34
CA PRO A 8 9.76 6.35 2.76
C PRO A 8 9.52 5.08 3.57
N GLU A 9 9.98 5.09 4.82
CA GLU A 9 9.95 3.90 5.68
C GLU A 9 8.53 3.37 5.87
N VAL A 10 7.54 4.26 6.01
CA VAL A 10 6.17 3.82 6.24
C VAL A 10 5.61 3.05 5.04
N ILE A 11 6.04 3.42 3.84
CA ILE A 11 5.61 2.70 2.64
C ILE A 11 6.23 1.31 2.62
N THR A 12 7.51 1.20 2.95
CA THR A 12 8.18 -0.09 3.04
C THR A 12 7.49 -0.96 4.09
N ARG A 13 7.13 -0.39 5.23
CA ARG A 13 6.45 -1.11 6.30
C ARG A 13 5.07 -1.58 5.84
N TYR A 14 4.34 -0.73 5.11
CA TYR A 14 3.04 -1.12 4.58
C TYR A 14 3.16 -2.29 3.60
N LEU A 15 4.13 -2.23 2.69
CA LEU A 15 4.32 -3.30 1.71
C LEU A 15 4.69 -4.61 2.39
N HIS A 16 5.53 -4.55 3.42
CA HIS A 16 5.89 -5.74 4.19
C HIS A 16 4.67 -6.31 4.91
N ALA A 17 3.87 -5.46 5.53
CA ALA A 17 2.67 -5.91 6.22
C ALA A 17 1.69 -6.54 5.24
N SER A 18 1.60 -5.98 4.04
CA SER A 18 0.75 -6.52 2.99
C SER A 18 1.20 -7.93 2.60
N ASP A 19 2.49 -8.13 2.37
CA ASP A 19 3.03 -9.42 1.95
C ASP A 19 2.92 -10.47 3.04
N THR A 20 3.00 -10.08 4.31
CA THR A 20 2.91 -11.01 5.44
C THR A 20 1.48 -11.15 5.96
N HIS A 21 0.51 -10.52 5.29
CA HIS A 21 -0.91 -10.57 5.67
C HIS A 21 -1.16 -10.07 7.09
N ASP A 22 -0.38 -9.06 7.51
CA ASP A 22 -0.56 -8.45 8.82
C ASP A 22 -1.47 -7.24 8.65
N SER A 23 -2.78 -7.50 8.69
CA SER A 23 -3.79 -6.48 8.42
C SER A 23 -3.75 -5.35 9.45
N ARG A 24 -3.44 -5.66 10.70
CA ARG A 24 -3.37 -4.62 11.73
C ARG A 24 -2.18 -3.71 11.52
N MET A 25 -1.01 -4.25 11.23
CA MET A 25 0.17 -3.44 10.94
C MET A 25 -0.08 -2.59 9.69
N ALA A 26 -0.70 -3.16 8.67
CA ALA A 26 -1.00 -2.40 7.46
C ALA A 26 -1.92 -1.21 7.77
N ALA A 27 -2.98 -1.44 8.54
CA ALA A 27 -3.89 -0.36 8.92
C ALA A 27 -3.21 0.69 9.78
N ASP A 28 -2.29 0.27 10.66
CA ASP A 28 -1.59 1.18 11.55
C ASP A 28 -0.56 2.05 10.83
N CYS A 29 -0.24 1.73 9.58
CA CYS A 29 0.60 2.62 8.77
C CYS A 29 -0.15 3.89 8.33
N PHE A 30 -1.47 3.93 8.50
CA PHE A 30 -2.29 5.05 8.06
C PHE A 30 -2.56 6.01 9.21
N THR A 31 -2.86 7.27 8.85
CA THR A 31 -3.37 8.22 9.84
C THR A 31 -4.74 7.74 10.32
N VAL A 32 -5.21 8.31 11.44
CA VAL A 32 -6.50 7.91 12.01
C VAL A 32 -7.63 8.07 11.00
N ASP A 33 -7.55 9.10 10.17
CA ASP A 33 -8.56 9.39 9.16
C ASP A 33 -8.06 9.03 7.74
N GLY A 34 -7.08 8.16 7.64
CA GLY A 34 -6.50 7.76 6.36
C GLY A 34 -7.52 7.07 5.46
N THR A 35 -7.25 7.10 4.15
CA THR A 35 -8.17 6.53 3.17
C THR A 35 -7.42 5.62 2.21
N VAL A 36 -8.14 4.63 1.69
CA VAL A 36 -7.67 3.79 0.58
C VAL A 36 -8.73 3.80 -0.50
N GLU A 37 -8.29 4.02 -1.72
CA GLU A 37 -9.18 3.92 -2.88
C GLU A 37 -8.67 2.77 -3.75
N ASP A 38 -9.53 1.76 -3.96
CA ASP A 38 -9.17 0.56 -4.71
C ASP A 38 -10.40 0.04 -5.44
N GLU A 39 -10.26 -0.19 -6.73
CA GLU A 39 -11.32 -0.74 -7.58
C GLU A 39 -12.63 0.05 -7.48
N GLY A 40 -12.52 1.37 -7.42
CA GLY A 40 -13.68 2.23 -7.38
C GLY A 40 -14.35 2.35 -6.01
N ARG A 41 -13.77 1.75 -4.99
CA ARG A 41 -14.28 1.85 -3.62
C ARG A 41 -13.32 2.63 -2.75
N THR A 42 -13.86 3.35 -1.77
CA THR A 42 -13.07 4.12 -0.83
C THR A 42 -13.31 3.59 0.58
N TYR A 43 -12.22 3.33 1.29
CA TYR A 43 -12.26 2.88 2.68
C TYR A 43 -11.69 4.00 3.54
N VAL A 44 -12.42 4.41 4.58
CA VAL A 44 -12.08 5.57 5.40
C VAL A 44 -11.82 5.14 6.83
N GLY A 45 -10.63 5.48 7.34
CA GLY A 45 -10.25 5.19 8.71
C GLY A 45 -9.60 3.83 8.86
N ARG A 46 -8.84 3.68 9.95
CA ARG A 46 -8.06 2.46 10.17
C ARG A 46 -8.91 1.20 10.26
N GLU A 47 -10.11 1.32 10.83
CA GLU A 47 -10.94 0.13 10.98
C GLU A 47 -11.45 -0.35 9.63
N GLU A 48 -11.90 0.56 8.76
CA GLU A 48 -12.33 0.15 7.42
C GLU A 48 -11.16 -0.39 6.61
N ILE A 49 -9.98 0.20 6.77
CA ILE A 49 -8.78 -0.27 6.07
C ILE A 49 -8.41 -1.66 6.57
N PHE A 50 -8.49 -1.90 7.87
CA PHE A 50 -8.24 -3.22 8.44
C PHE A 50 -9.21 -4.24 7.85
N GLN A 51 -10.51 -3.92 7.79
CA GLN A 51 -11.51 -4.84 7.26
C GLN A 51 -11.27 -5.13 5.78
N TRP A 52 -10.90 -4.10 5.02
CA TRP A 52 -10.56 -4.26 3.61
C TRP A 52 -9.41 -5.25 3.42
N ARG A 53 -8.37 -5.12 4.23
CA ARG A 53 -7.23 -6.03 4.15
C ARG A 53 -7.61 -7.43 4.62
N GLU A 54 -8.33 -7.52 5.73
CA GLU A 54 -8.61 -8.79 6.38
C GLU A 54 -9.57 -9.64 5.57
N HIS A 55 -10.61 -9.03 5.02
CA HIS A 55 -11.67 -9.79 4.35
C HIS A 55 -11.56 -9.77 2.84
N GLY A 56 -10.83 -8.85 2.27
CA GLY A 56 -10.68 -8.75 0.82
C GLY A 56 -9.41 -9.39 0.32
N LEU A 57 -8.29 -8.88 0.78
CA LEU A 57 -7.00 -9.24 0.20
C LEU A 57 -6.35 -10.45 0.85
N SER A 58 -6.71 -10.78 2.10
CA SER A 58 -6.10 -11.92 2.76
C SER A 58 -6.56 -13.27 2.18
N THR A 59 -7.56 -13.26 1.31
CA THR A 59 -8.00 -14.45 0.60
C THR A 59 -6.90 -15.03 -0.29
N TRP A 60 -6.02 -14.16 -0.78
CA TRP A 60 -4.98 -14.57 -1.73
C TRP A 60 -3.62 -14.59 -1.05
N THR A 61 -2.76 -15.47 -1.53
CA THR A 61 -1.34 -15.46 -1.17
C THR A 61 -0.59 -14.81 -2.32
N TYR A 62 0.21 -13.79 -2.02
CA TYR A 62 0.91 -13.05 -3.07
C TYR A 62 2.20 -12.43 -2.55
N THR A 63 3.06 -12.06 -3.48
CA THR A 63 4.31 -11.35 -3.22
C THR A 63 4.29 -10.06 -4.02
N THR A 64 4.69 -8.97 -3.39
CA THR A 64 4.74 -7.65 -4.03
C THR A 64 6.19 -7.25 -4.22
N THR A 65 6.55 -6.92 -5.46
CA THR A 65 7.90 -6.47 -5.80
C THR A 65 7.80 -5.03 -6.32
N VAL A 66 8.61 -4.14 -5.75
CA VAL A 66 8.69 -2.76 -6.22
C VAL A 66 9.46 -2.75 -7.53
N THR A 67 8.82 -2.27 -8.59
CA THR A 67 9.44 -2.18 -9.91
C THR A 67 9.82 -0.76 -10.28
N GLY A 68 9.30 0.24 -9.56
CA GLY A 68 9.62 1.63 -9.81
C GLY A 68 9.23 2.50 -8.63
N ASP A 69 9.79 3.68 -8.60
CA ASP A 69 9.63 4.60 -7.48
C ASP A 69 9.74 6.01 -8.02
N GLN A 70 8.75 6.85 -7.72
CA GLN A 70 8.68 8.19 -8.27
C GLN A 70 8.19 9.16 -7.20
N PRO A 71 9.10 9.88 -6.53
CA PRO A 71 8.68 10.93 -5.61
C PRO A 71 8.02 12.05 -6.42
N VAL A 72 6.85 12.48 -6.02
CA VAL A 72 6.12 13.53 -6.70
C VAL A 72 6.28 14.85 -5.96
N THR A 73 6.06 14.84 -4.64
CA THR A 73 6.34 15.97 -3.75
C THR A 73 6.87 15.38 -2.44
N GLU A 74 7.13 16.25 -1.46
CA GLU A 74 7.53 15.74 -0.14
C GLU A 74 6.48 14.85 0.49
N GLU A 75 5.21 15.09 0.16
CA GLU A 75 4.11 14.36 0.75
C GLU A 75 3.52 13.31 -0.16
N ARG A 76 3.85 13.33 -1.44
CA ARG A 76 3.27 12.39 -2.40
C ARG A 76 4.35 11.52 -3.03
N HIS A 77 4.11 10.22 -3.02
CA HIS A 77 5.08 9.25 -3.50
C HIS A 77 4.35 8.18 -4.30
N ARG A 78 4.80 7.93 -5.51
CA ARG A 78 4.20 6.93 -6.38
C ARG A 78 5.13 5.72 -6.45
N VAL A 79 4.59 4.54 -6.18
CA VAL A 79 5.37 3.31 -6.21
C VAL A 79 4.71 2.36 -7.19
N MET A 80 5.47 1.91 -8.17
CA MET A 80 5.00 0.90 -9.10
C MET A 80 5.40 -0.46 -8.56
N VAL A 81 4.45 -1.41 -8.58
CA VAL A 81 4.68 -2.73 -8.00
C VAL A 81 4.18 -3.80 -8.95
N ARG A 82 4.82 -4.97 -8.85
CA ARG A 82 4.34 -6.19 -9.51
C ARG A 82 3.89 -7.16 -8.43
N VAL A 83 2.66 -7.62 -8.55
CA VAL A 83 2.07 -8.55 -7.59
C VAL A 83 1.90 -9.90 -8.26
N GLU A 84 2.49 -10.93 -7.68
CA GLU A 84 2.39 -12.30 -8.18
C GLU A 84 1.76 -13.17 -7.09
N GLY A 85 0.80 -13.99 -7.48
CA GLY A 85 0.15 -14.83 -6.48
C GLY A 85 -0.87 -15.78 -7.07
N ASN A 86 -1.69 -16.35 -6.17
CA ASN A 86 -2.67 -17.37 -6.55
C ASN A 86 -4.04 -16.80 -6.90
N PHE A 87 -4.13 -15.50 -7.15
CA PHE A 87 -5.36 -14.88 -7.60
C PHE A 87 -5.53 -15.11 -9.12
N PRO A 88 -6.74 -14.89 -9.66
CA PRO A 88 -6.96 -15.07 -11.10
C PRO A 88 -6.02 -14.20 -11.91
N GLY A 89 -5.36 -14.80 -12.90
CA GLY A 89 -4.36 -14.13 -13.70
C GLY A 89 -2.94 -14.26 -13.16
N GLY A 90 -2.77 -14.42 -11.87
CA GLY A 90 -1.50 -14.72 -11.23
C GLY A 90 -0.45 -13.61 -11.21
N LEU A 91 -0.63 -12.57 -12.01
CA LEU A 91 0.36 -11.49 -12.13
C LEU A 91 -0.35 -10.20 -12.50
N VAL A 92 -0.05 -9.11 -11.80
CA VAL A 92 -0.61 -7.81 -12.14
C VAL A 92 0.41 -6.72 -11.77
N ASP A 93 0.49 -5.70 -12.61
CA ASP A 93 1.29 -4.51 -12.33
C ASP A 93 0.35 -3.41 -11.87
N LEU A 94 0.65 -2.83 -10.71
CA LEU A 94 -0.17 -1.79 -10.11
C LEU A 94 0.67 -0.57 -9.80
N THR A 95 0.00 0.57 -9.68
CA THR A 95 0.61 1.80 -9.19
C THR A 95 -0.04 2.16 -7.87
N PHE A 96 0.77 2.32 -6.84
CA PHE A 96 0.33 2.75 -5.52
C PHE A 96 0.71 4.23 -5.37
N ASP A 97 -0.30 5.08 -5.27
CA ASP A 97 -0.11 6.53 -5.14
C ASP A 97 -0.33 6.88 -3.68
N PHE A 98 0.74 7.15 -2.95
CA PHE A 98 0.69 7.43 -1.51
C PHE A 98 0.71 8.92 -1.26
N THR A 99 -0.12 9.38 -0.33
CA THR A 99 -0.02 10.72 0.24
C THR A 99 0.35 10.53 1.72
N LEU A 100 1.41 11.19 2.15
CA LEU A 100 1.94 11.01 3.50
C LEU A 100 1.68 12.24 4.35
N ARG A 101 1.54 12.06 5.65
CA ARG A 101 1.39 13.14 6.61
C ARG A 101 1.92 12.68 7.94
N GLY A 102 2.92 13.40 8.47
CA GLY A 102 3.49 13.08 9.78
C GLY A 102 4.11 11.70 9.85
N GLY A 103 4.68 11.21 8.75
CA GLY A 103 5.33 9.90 8.74
C GLY A 103 4.36 8.75 8.59
N LEU A 104 3.08 9.01 8.31
CA LEU A 104 2.07 7.98 8.11
C LEU A 104 1.40 8.19 6.76
N VAL A 105 0.65 7.20 6.31
CA VAL A 105 -0.07 7.30 5.04
C VAL A 105 -1.41 7.97 5.30
N ALA A 106 -1.62 9.12 4.67
CA ALA A 106 -2.89 9.83 4.76
C ALA A 106 -3.87 9.33 3.71
N ALA A 107 -3.36 8.88 2.56
CA ALA A 107 -4.20 8.36 1.49
C ALA A 107 -3.38 7.41 0.63
N LEU A 108 -4.02 6.35 0.16
CA LEU A 108 -3.43 5.43 -0.80
C LEU A 108 -4.44 5.20 -1.91
N ARG A 109 -4.01 5.41 -3.14
CA ARG A 109 -4.84 5.12 -4.31
C ARG A 109 -4.14 4.03 -5.11
N ILE A 110 -4.87 2.95 -5.38
CA ILE A 110 -4.34 1.80 -6.12
C ILE A 110 -4.97 1.80 -7.50
N VAL A 111 -4.15 1.84 -8.54
CA VAL A 111 -4.62 1.81 -9.92
C VAL A 111 -3.85 0.75 -10.69
N GLY A 112 -4.53 0.16 -11.67
CA GLY A 112 -3.93 -0.87 -12.51
C GLY A 112 -3.20 -0.36 -13.73
#